data_9324d27004c34d150cbe27bcaf199d89
#
_entry.id   9324d27004c34d150cbe27bcaf199d89
#
_cell.length_a   1.000
_cell.length_b   1.000
_cell.length_c   1.000
_cell.angle_alpha   90.00
_cell.angle_beta   90.00
_cell.angle_gamma   90.00
#
_symmetry.space_group_name_H-M   'P 1'
#
loop_
_entity.id
_entity.type
_entity.pdbx_description
1 polymer ?
#
loop_
_entity_poly.entity_id
_entity_poly.type
_entity_poly.pdbx_seq_one_letter_code
_entity_poly.pdbx_strand_id
1 'polypeptide(L)'
;MSLATSYLFLGIAVFLGVTSNSFAKSAEGFTLFFPSIITAITIVLCMYALSLVMKNIPMGITYASFAGLTIIATVIVGIIRFNQVPNLYSLIGLVFIIVGVLMVNLLGNN
;
A
#
# COMPACT_ATOMS: atom_id res chain seq x y z
N MET A 1 7.43 -20.33 5.32
CA MET A 1 6.89 -19.66 4.12
C MET A 1 8.05 -19.28 3.21
N SER A 2 7.94 -19.51 1.91
CA SER A 2 9.02 -19.16 0.98
C SER A 2 9.01 -17.65 0.69
N LEU A 3 10.12 -17.16 0.11
CA LEU A 3 10.20 -15.76 -0.29
C LEU A 3 9.11 -15.41 -1.31
N ALA A 4 8.86 -16.31 -2.27
CA ALA A 4 7.80 -16.10 -3.26
C ALA A 4 6.43 -15.97 -2.60
N THR A 5 6.13 -16.80 -1.59
CA THR A 5 4.89 -16.73 -0.85
C THR A 5 4.80 -15.41 -0.08
N SER A 6 5.91 -14.95 0.49
CA SER A 6 5.94 -13.66 1.19
C SER A 6 5.60 -12.51 0.26
N TYR A 7 6.15 -12.49 -0.94
CA TYR A 7 5.82 -11.44 -1.90
C TYR A 7 4.39 -11.55 -2.43
N LEU A 8 3.84 -12.77 -2.51
CA LEU A 8 2.43 -12.94 -2.84
C LEU A 8 1.53 -12.31 -1.78
N PHE A 9 1.80 -12.55 -0.51
CA PHE A 9 1.04 -11.93 0.59
C PHE A 9 1.26 -10.42 0.62
N LEU A 10 2.44 -9.94 0.26
CA LEU A 10 2.69 -8.51 0.12
C LEU A 10 1.79 -7.90 -0.94
N GLY A 11 1.65 -8.55 -2.10
CA GLY A 11 0.74 -8.11 -3.14
C GLY A 11 -0.70 -8.07 -2.68
N ILE A 12 -1.13 -9.08 -1.94
CA ILE A 12 -2.48 -9.12 -1.35
C ILE A 12 -2.65 -7.95 -0.38
N ALA A 13 -1.65 -7.69 0.45
CA ALA A 13 -1.70 -6.58 1.40
C ALA A 13 -1.80 -5.23 0.68
N VAL A 14 -1.06 -5.06 -0.42
CA VAL A 14 -1.13 -3.84 -1.23
C VAL A 14 -2.53 -3.65 -1.80
N PHE A 15 -3.13 -4.71 -2.33
CA PHE A 15 -4.48 -4.66 -2.85
C PHE A 15 -5.48 -4.24 -1.76
N LEU A 16 -5.39 -4.86 -0.60
CA LEU A 16 -6.25 -4.52 0.53
C LEU A 16 -6.01 -3.09 1.02
N GLY A 17 -4.75 -2.64 1.02
CA GLY A 17 -4.40 -1.28 1.43
C GLY A 17 -4.97 -0.24 0.48
N VAL A 18 -4.88 -0.48 -0.82
CA VAL A 18 -5.46 0.42 -1.83
C VAL A 18 -6.98 0.47 -1.70
N THR A 19 -7.60 -0.69 -1.51
CA THR A 19 -9.05 -0.76 -1.29
C THR A 19 -9.45 0.03 -0.04
N SER A 20 -8.71 -0.16 1.04
CA SER A 20 -8.95 0.56 2.29
C SER A 20 -8.81 2.07 2.08
N ASN A 21 -7.76 2.52 1.39
CA ASN A 21 -7.54 3.94 1.11
C ASN A 21 -8.68 4.53 0.28
N SER A 22 -9.14 3.79 -0.73
CA SER A 22 -10.20 4.26 -1.61
C SER A 22 -11.52 4.43 -0.85
N PHE A 23 -11.88 3.45 -0.01
CA PHE A 23 -13.10 3.55 0.79
C PHE A 23 -12.97 4.53 1.95
N ALA A 24 -11.75 4.71 2.49
CA ALA A 24 -11.51 5.76 3.47
C ALA A 24 -11.82 7.14 2.89
N LYS A 25 -11.41 7.38 1.65
CA LYS A 25 -11.74 8.61 0.93
C LYS A 25 -13.25 8.75 0.76
N SER A 26 -13.93 7.67 0.39
CA SER A 26 -15.38 7.67 0.18
C SER A 26 -16.17 7.77 1.48
N ALA A 27 -15.55 7.45 2.62
CA ALA A 27 -16.23 7.47 3.92
C ALA A 27 -16.48 8.86 4.48
N GLU A 28 -15.88 9.90 3.89
CA GLU A 28 -16.06 11.29 4.31
C GLU A 28 -15.87 11.46 5.82
N GLY A 29 -14.68 11.09 6.32
CA GLY A 29 -14.36 11.20 7.73
C GLY A 29 -15.07 10.17 8.60
N PHE A 30 -15.38 8.99 8.02
CA PHE A 30 -16.10 7.91 8.69
C PHE A 30 -17.53 8.30 9.11
N THR A 31 -18.14 9.18 8.30
CA THR A 31 -19.54 9.56 8.51
C THR A 31 -20.50 8.68 7.72
N LEU A 32 -20.03 8.03 6.66
CA LEU A 32 -20.84 7.14 5.85
C LEU A 32 -20.61 5.69 6.27
N PHE A 33 -21.71 4.95 6.52
CA PHE A 33 -21.66 3.66 7.17
C PHE A 33 -20.94 2.60 6.35
N PHE A 34 -21.37 2.36 5.09
CA PHE A 34 -20.78 1.30 4.28
C PHE A 34 -19.31 1.50 3.96
N PRO A 35 -18.87 2.67 3.47
CA PRO A 35 -17.45 2.88 3.23
C PRO A 35 -16.60 2.76 4.48
N SER A 36 -17.12 3.21 5.63
CA SER A 36 -16.39 3.12 6.89
C SER A 36 -16.16 1.68 7.31
N ILE A 37 -17.18 0.82 7.19
CA ILE A 37 -17.07 -0.59 7.54
C ILE A 37 -16.11 -1.30 6.60
N ILE A 38 -16.19 -1.05 5.30
CA ILE A 38 -15.30 -1.66 4.33
C ILE A 38 -13.86 -1.25 4.60
N THR A 39 -13.63 0.02 4.93
CA THR A 39 -12.30 0.50 5.31
C THR A 39 -11.76 -0.25 6.51
N ALA A 40 -12.57 -0.39 7.56
CA ALA A 40 -12.14 -1.07 8.79
C ALA A 40 -11.80 -2.54 8.54
N ILE A 41 -12.65 -3.25 7.80
CA ILE A 41 -12.42 -4.66 7.50
C ILE A 41 -11.16 -4.84 6.64
N THR A 42 -11.03 -4.05 5.59
CA THR A 42 -9.88 -4.19 4.67
C THR A 42 -8.57 -3.84 5.33
N ILE A 43 -8.53 -2.82 6.21
CA ILE A 43 -7.27 -2.47 6.88
C ILE A 43 -6.84 -3.54 7.87
N VAL A 44 -7.78 -4.17 8.56
CA VAL A 44 -7.45 -5.27 9.47
C VAL A 44 -6.88 -6.46 8.70
N LEU A 45 -7.51 -6.84 7.58
CA LEU A 45 -7.02 -7.91 6.73
C LEU A 45 -5.66 -7.57 6.12
N CYS A 46 -5.46 -6.31 5.74
CA CYS A 46 -4.19 -5.82 5.22
C CYS A 46 -3.07 -6.02 6.24
N MET A 47 -3.30 -5.61 7.47
CA MET A 47 -2.30 -5.76 8.54
C MET A 47 -2.02 -7.22 8.85
N TYR A 48 -3.04 -8.06 8.79
CA TYR A 48 -2.84 -9.50 8.96
C TYR A 48 -1.90 -10.05 7.88
N ALA A 49 -2.15 -9.71 6.61
CA ALA A 49 -1.29 -10.14 5.51
C ALA A 49 0.14 -9.64 5.68
N LEU A 50 0.31 -8.37 6.08
CA LEU A 50 1.63 -7.81 6.34
C LEU A 50 2.34 -8.53 7.49
N SER A 51 1.62 -8.92 8.53
CA SER A 51 2.24 -9.64 9.65
C SER A 51 2.81 -10.99 9.21
N LEU A 52 2.15 -11.65 8.25
CA LEU A 52 2.68 -12.89 7.69
C LEU A 52 3.94 -12.64 6.86
N VAL A 53 3.98 -11.56 6.10
CA VAL A 53 5.17 -11.17 5.33
C VAL A 53 6.35 -10.89 6.27
N MET A 54 6.09 -10.24 7.38
CA MET A 54 7.13 -9.86 8.35
C MET A 54 7.78 -11.05 9.04
N LYS A 55 7.22 -12.25 8.92
CA LYS A 55 7.87 -13.46 9.43
C LYS A 55 9.13 -13.82 8.65
N ASN A 56 9.21 -13.44 7.37
CA ASN A 56 10.31 -13.83 6.51
C ASN A 56 11.10 -12.65 5.96
N ILE A 57 10.53 -11.45 5.98
CA ILE A 57 11.16 -10.24 5.47
C ILE A 57 11.22 -9.25 6.63
N PRO A 58 12.35 -8.55 6.83
CA PRO A 58 12.47 -7.57 7.92
C PRO A 58 11.33 -6.56 7.89
N MET A 59 10.87 -6.16 9.07
CA MET A 59 9.72 -5.28 9.21
C MET A 59 9.87 -3.97 8.43
N GLY A 60 11.05 -3.36 8.49
CA GLY A 60 11.29 -2.10 7.78
C GLY A 60 11.19 -2.25 6.27
N ILE A 61 11.76 -3.34 5.73
CA ILE A 61 11.71 -3.61 4.29
C ILE A 61 10.29 -3.95 3.86
N THR A 62 9.58 -4.75 4.65
CA THR A 62 8.18 -5.10 4.39
C THR A 62 7.33 -3.84 4.29
N TYR A 63 7.44 -2.98 5.29
CA TYR A 63 6.58 -1.79 5.32
C TYR A 63 6.96 -0.77 4.27
N ALA A 64 8.26 -0.59 4.00
CA ALA A 64 8.71 0.31 2.94
C ALA A 64 8.19 -0.15 1.58
N SER A 65 8.26 -1.45 1.30
CA SER A 65 7.75 -2.02 0.05
C SER A 65 6.24 -1.86 -0.06
N PHE A 66 5.53 -2.19 1.01
CA PHE A 66 4.08 -2.03 1.07
C PHE A 66 3.69 -0.57 0.86
N ALA A 67 4.31 0.35 1.60
CA ALA A 67 3.97 1.77 1.51
C ALA A 67 4.26 2.32 0.12
N GLY A 68 5.40 1.99 -0.46
CA GLY A 68 5.76 2.47 -1.79
C GLY A 68 4.78 2.00 -2.86
N LEU A 69 4.48 0.70 -2.87
CA LEU A 69 3.56 0.13 -3.84
C LEU A 69 2.14 0.66 -3.63
N THR A 70 1.72 0.77 -2.38
CA THR A 70 0.39 1.26 -2.04
C THR A 70 0.22 2.73 -2.43
N ILE A 71 1.25 3.54 -2.20
CA ILE A 71 1.21 4.96 -2.58
C ILE A 71 1.02 5.10 -4.09
N ILE A 72 1.81 4.37 -4.88
CA ILE A 72 1.72 4.43 -6.34
C ILE A 72 0.34 3.98 -6.81
N ALA A 73 -0.13 2.85 -6.32
CA ALA A 73 -1.44 2.33 -6.71
C ALA A 73 -2.57 3.26 -6.28
N THR A 74 -2.47 3.85 -5.09
CA THR A 74 -3.48 4.79 -4.59
C THR A 74 -3.50 6.07 -5.42
N VAL A 75 -2.34 6.57 -5.86
CA VAL A 75 -2.29 7.74 -6.75
C VAL A 75 -3.00 7.44 -8.07
N ILE A 76 -2.77 6.24 -8.63
CA ILE A 76 -3.43 5.83 -9.87
C ILE A 76 -4.94 5.78 -9.69
N VAL A 77 -5.42 5.19 -8.59
CA VAL A 77 -6.85 5.16 -8.26
C VAL A 77 -7.40 6.57 -8.09
N GLY A 78 -6.65 7.45 -7.43
CA GLY A 78 -7.05 8.84 -7.25
C GLY A 78 -7.23 9.56 -8.58
N ILE A 79 -6.35 9.32 -9.54
CA ILE A 79 -6.46 9.91 -10.88
C ILE A 79 -7.71 9.38 -11.59
N ILE A 80 -7.93 8.07 -11.55
CA ILE A 80 -9.00 7.42 -12.31
C ILE A 80 -10.37 7.68 -11.69
N ARG A 81 -10.52 7.47 -10.38
CA ARG A 81 -11.81 7.54 -9.70
C ARG A 81 -12.19 8.91 -9.18
N PHE A 82 -11.21 9.69 -8.74
CA PHE A 82 -11.45 10.94 -8.04
C PHE A 82 -10.92 12.16 -8.79
N ASN A 83 -10.37 11.97 -9.98
CA ASN A 83 -9.81 13.05 -10.81
C ASN A 83 -8.75 13.89 -10.10
N GLN A 84 -7.96 13.24 -9.25
CA GLN A 84 -6.90 13.87 -8.47
C GLN A 84 -5.57 13.74 -9.19
N VAL A 85 -5.24 14.67 -10.07
CA VAL A 85 -4.00 14.62 -10.85
C VAL A 85 -2.86 15.25 -10.06
N PRO A 86 -1.76 14.52 -9.79
CA PRO A 86 -0.62 15.09 -9.09
C PRO A 86 0.12 16.10 -9.96
N ASN A 87 0.72 17.11 -9.32
CA ASN A 87 1.55 18.08 -10.03
C ASN A 87 2.95 17.50 -10.27
N LEU A 88 3.81 18.29 -10.94
CA LEU A 88 5.16 17.85 -11.29
C LEU A 88 5.99 17.50 -10.05
N TYR A 89 5.89 18.29 -8.99
CA TYR A 89 6.66 18.03 -7.76
C TYR A 89 6.23 16.73 -7.12
N SER A 90 4.95 16.44 -7.11
CA SER A 90 4.43 15.16 -6.59
C SER A 90 4.94 13.99 -7.41
N LEU A 91 4.97 14.12 -8.74
CA LEU A 91 5.49 13.07 -9.61
C LEU A 91 6.97 12.80 -9.34
N ILE A 92 7.76 13.85 -9.14
CA ILE A 92 9.19 13.71 -8.83
C ILE A 92 9.35 12.96 -7.49
N GLY A 93 8.59 13.36 -6.48
CA GLY A 93 8.62 12.68 -5.18
C GLY A 93 8.23 11.21 -5.27
N LEU A 94 7.20 10.89 -6.07
CA LEU A 94 6.78 9.51 -6.29
C LEU A 94 7.88 8.69 -6.94
N VAL A 95 8.63 9.26 -7.88
CA VAL A 95 9.77 8.58 -8.51
C VAL A 95 10.84 8.28 -7.45
N PHE A 96 11.13 9.20 -6.54
CA PHE A 96 12.08 8.95 -5.46
C PHE A 96 11.62 7.81 -4.54
N ILE A 97 10.33 7.73 -4.26
CA ILE A 97 9.78 6.62 -3.46
C ILE A 97 10.01 5.29 -4.17
N ILE A 98 9.72 5.23 -5.47
CA ILE A 98 9.93 4.01 -6.27
C ILE A 98 11.40 3.59 -6.23
N VAL A 99 12.31 4.53 -6.46
CA VAL A 99 13.74 4.25 -6.43
C VAL A 99 14.15 3.72 -5.06
N GLY A 100 13.67 4.35 -3.99
CA GLY A 100 13.97 3.92 -2.62
C GLY A 100 13.49 2.49 -2.34
N VAL A 101 12.28 2.15 -2.76
CA VAL A 101 11.73 0.81 -2.59
C VAL A 101 12.55 -0.21 -3.35
N LEU A 102 12.94 0.10 -4.58
CA LEU A 102 13.78 -0.80 -5.37
C LEU A 102 15.14 -1.03 -4.71
N MET A 103 15.75 0.04 -4.20
CA MET A 103 17.04 -0.08 -3.51
C MET A 103 16.94 -0.96 -2.27
N VAL A 104 15.90 -0.79 -1.48
CA VAL A 104 15.70 -1.56 -0.24
C VAL A 104 15.53 -3.04 -0.57
N ASN A 105 14.79 -3.37 -1.63
CA ASN A 105 14.51 -4.76 -1.96
C ASN A 105 15.63 -5.45 -2.72
N LEU A 106 16.35 -4.73 -3.58
CA LEU A 106 17.36 -5.32 -4.43
C LEU A 106 18.75 -5.24 -3.82
N LEU A 107 19.05 -4.17 -3.10
CA LEU A 107 20.40 -3.92 -2.57
C LEU A 107 20.48 -4.09 -1.05
N GLY A 108 19.38 -3.99 -0.35
CA GLY A 108 19.36 -4.25 1.08
C GLY A 108 19.43 -5.75 1.35
N ASN A 109 20.31 -6.16 2.24
CA ASN A 109 20.60 -7.58 2.50
C ASN A 109 20.11 -8.04 3.87
N ASN A 110 19.00 -7.57 4.30
CA ASN A 110 18.51 -7.98 5.62
C ASN A 110 17.45 -9.07 5.53
#